data_873fd54618043da2c7b7181b30c1039b
#
_entry.id   873fd54618043da2c7b7181b30c1039b
#
_cell.length_a   1.000
_cell.length_b   1.000
_cell.length_c   1.000
_cell.angle_alpha   90.00
_cell.angle_beta   90.00
_cell.angle_gamma   90.00
#
_symmetry.space_group_name_H-M   'P 1'
#
loop_
_entity.id
_entity.type
_entity.pdbx_description
1 polymer ?
#
loop_
_entity_poly.entity_id
_entity_poly.type
_entity_poly.pdbx_seq_one_letter_code
_entity_poly.pdbx_strand_id
1 'polypeptide(L)'
;MTNKTEAETEEKHSLSFVEQLVEEDLAAGKNDGRIQTRFPPEPNGYLHIGHAKAICMDFGVAERYNGICNLRFDDTNPSKENTEYVENILNDIKWLGFKWGHIYYASDYFQQLWDFAIWMIKQGRAYVDEQTSEQIAEQKGTPTTPGVASPYRDRHIEESLSLFQKMNTPEAIEGSMVLRAKLDMANPNMHFRDPIMYRIIQTPHHRTGTKWHCYPMYDFAHGQSDYFEGFTHSICTLEFVPHRPLYDKFVDFLKEYDGTAAKGLDNYRPRQIEFNRLNLTYTVMSKRKLHTLVDEHFVNGWDDPRMPTLCGMRRRGYSPESIRNFIKSIGYTKFDALNDMALLEAAVREDLNKRATRVSAVLDPVKLVITNYPEDQREEMEAINNPEDATAGSHTITFTRNLWIERADFMEDAPKKFFRMTPGKEVRLKNAYIVKCTGCTKDADDNVVEIQAEYDPLSKSGMEGANRKVKGTLHWVSCDHCHKAEVRLYDRLFNVENPAADERDFRELLNPDSLTVLEDCYVEDFATTRKAGEFLQFQRIGYFTPDLDTTTGHPVFNKTVGLKDTWAKINK
;
A
#
# COMPACT_ATOMS: atom_id res chain seq x y z
N MET A 1 -3.38 -40.96 -33.82
CA MET A 1 -3.57 -39.51 -34.06
C MET A 1 -4.88 -39.11 -33.42
N THR A 2 -4.84 -38.58 -32.25
CA THR A 2 -6.02 -37.97 -31.56
C THR A 2 -5.49 -36.78 -30.80
N ASN A 3 -5.78 -35.61 -31.35
CA ASN A 3 -5.53 -34.31 -30.69
C ASN A 3 -6.29 -34.25 -29.38
N LYS A 4 -5.63 -34.23 -28.26
CA LYS A 4 -6.16 -33.71 -27.00
C LYS A 4 -6.01 -32.21 -27.02
N THR A 5 -7.10 -31.51 -27.25
CA THR A 5 -7.28 -30.10 -26.94
C THR A 5 -7.10 -29.95 -25.44
N GLU A 6 -6.06 -29.20 -25.03
CA GLU A 6 -5.92 -28.68 -23.67
C GLU A 6 -7.09 -27.71 -23.44
N ALA A 7 -8.09 -28.15 -22.72
CA ALA A 7 -9.09 -27.27 -22.15
C ALA A 7 -8.40 -26.54 -20.98
N GLU A 8 -8.16 -25.24 -21.14
CA GLU A 8 -7.88 -24.34 -20.03
C GLU A 8 -9.01 -24.51 -19.01
N THR A 9 -8.66 -25.08 -17.87
CA THR A 9 -9.56 -25.11 -16.72
C THR A 9 -9.65 -23.66 -16.22
N GLU A 10 -10.70 -22.94 -16.64
CA GLU A 10 -11.10 -21.71 -15.96
C GLU A 10 -11.30 -22.07 -14.48
N GLU A 11 -10.37 -21.61 -13.63
CA GLU A 11 -10.60 -21.59 -12.18
C GLU A 11 -11.92 -20.86 -11.94
N LYS A 12 -12.93 -21.57 -11.43
CA LYS A 12 -14.19 -20.95 -11.03
C LYS A 12 -13.90 -19.95 -9.93
N HIS A 13 -13.67 -18.71 -10.33
CA HIS A 13 -13.49 -17.60 -9.41
C HIS A 13 -14.80 -17.38 -8.64
N SER A 14 -14.77 -17.59 -7.33
CA SER A 14 -15.89 -17.26 -6.46
C SER A 14 -16.11 -15.75 -6.47
N LEU A 15 -17.31 -15.30 -6.85
CA LEU A 15 -17.67 -13.88 -6.87
C LEU A 15 -17.65 -13.32 -5.45
N SER A 16 -17.03 -12.16 -5.28
CA SER A 16 -17.22 -11.34 -4.08
C SER A 16 -18.68 -10.87 -4.01
N PHE A 17 -19.15 -10.50 -2.81
CA PHE A 17 -20.51 -9.99 -2.67
C PHE A 17 -20.74 -8.69 -3.48
N VAL A 18 -19.71 -7.89 -3.73
CA VAL A 18 -19.79 -6.68 -4.59
C VAL A 18 -20.04 -7.08 -6.03
N GLU A 19 -19.29 -8.05 -6.54
CA GLU A 19 -19.49 -8.59 -7.89
C GLU A 19 -20.86 -9.23 -8.06
N GLN A 20 -21.38 -9.94 -7.02
CA GLN A 20 -22.75 -10.47 -7.04
C GLN A 20 -23.80 -9.35 -7.20
N LEU A 21 -23.63 -8.23 -6.47
CA LEU A 21 -24.53 -7.07 -6.61
C LEU A 21 -24.44 -6.41 -7.98
N VAL A 22 -23.25 -6.38 -8.59
CA VAL A 22 -23.06 -5.88 -9.96
C VAL A 22 -23.77 -6.80 -10.96
N GLU A 23 -23.64 -8.11 -10.83
CA GLU A 23 -24.34 -9.08 -11.71
C GLU A 23 -25.87 -9.02 -11.56
N GLU A 24 -26.38 -8.83 -10.33
CA GLU A 24 -27.81 -8.59 -10.09
C GLU A 24 -28.29 -7.33 -10.81
N ASP A 25 -27.54 -6.23 -10.75
CA ASP A 25 -27.89 -4.98 -11.40
C ASP A 25 -27.81 -5.08 -12.93
N LEU A 26 -26.84 -5.82 -13.49
CA LEU A 26 -26.75 -6.13 -14.92
C LEU A 26 -27.92 -6.98 -15.39
N ALA A 27 -28.27 -8.04 -14.64
CA ALA A 27 -29.40 -8.92 -14.95
C ALA A 27 -30.75 -8.18 -14.90
N ALA A 28 -30.86 -7.16 -14.03
CA ALA A 28 -32.02 -6.29 -13.92
C ALA A 28 -32.04 -5.16 -15.01
N GLY A 29 -31.05 -5.10 -15.89
CA GLY A 29 -30.94 -4.09 -16.94
C GLY A 29 -30.70 -2.66 -16.42
N LYS A 30 -30.22 -2.52 -15.17
CA LYS A 30 -29.94 -1.19 -14.60
C LYS A 30 -28.81 -0.48 -15.33
N ASN A 31 -28.87 0.84 -15.37
CA ASN A 31 -27.88 1.70 -16.01
C ASN A 31 -27.56 1.32 -17.46
N ASP A 32 -28.52 0.70 -18.16
CA ASP A 32 -28.41 0.21 -19.55
C ASP A 32 -27.22 -0.75 -19.75
N GLY A 33 -26.93 -1.57 -18.73
CA GLY A 33 -25.83 -2.53 -18.73
C GLY A 33 -24.43 -1.94 -18.62
N ARG A 34 -24.32 -0.63 -18.36
CA ARG A 34 -23.01 0.04 -18.17
C ARG A 34 -22.44 -0.24 -16.79
N ILE A 35 -21.12 -0.41 -16.72
CA ILE A 35 -20.35 -0.43 -15.48
C ILE A 35 -19.35 0.69 -15.52
N GLN A 36 -19.51 1.62 -14.59
CA GLN A 36 -18.60 2.74 -14.40
C GLN A 36 -18.40 2.98 -12.92
N THR A 37 -17.17 2.76 -12.48
CA THR A 37 -16.72 2.93 -11.10
C THR A 37 -15.75 4.11 -10.98
N ARG A 38 -15.43 4.49 -9.78
CA ARG A 38 -14.41 5.51 -9.53
C ARG A 38 -13.66 5.26 -8.24
N PHE A 39 -12.39 5.63 -8.20
CA PHE A 39 -11.62 5.80 -6.99
C PHE A 39 -11.57 7.29 -6.63
N PRO A 40 -12.13 7.73 -5.46
CA PRO A 40 -12.28 9.13 -5.10
C PRO A 40 -11.30 9.55 -4.00
N PRO A 41 -9.99 9.65 -4.25
CA PRO A 41 -9.04 10.06 -3.21
C PRO A 41 -9.18 11.54 -2.87
N GLU A 42 -9.10 11.88 -1.58
CA GLU A 42 -8.82 13.25 -1.15
C GLU A 42 -7.32 13.54 -1.36
N PRO A 43 -6.95 14.66 -2.01
CA PRO A 43 -5.54 15.00 -2.26
C PRO A 43 -4.88 15.64 -1.02
N ASN A 44 -4.95 14.97 0.13
CA ASN A 44 -4.52 15.43 1.45
C ASN A 44 -3.55 14.47 2.16
N GLY A 45 -2.87 13.59 1.42
CA GLY A 45 -1.89 12.64 1.94
C GLY A 45 -1.52 11.57 0.93
N TYR A 46 -0.51 10.78 1.29
CA TYR A 46 -0.05 9.65 0.49
C TYR A 46 -0.98 8.44 0.64
N LEU A 47 -1.08 7.64 -0.43
CA LEU A 47 -1.83 6.39 -0.39
C LEU A 47 -1.11 5.35 0.47
N HIS A 48 -1.88 4.57 1.21
CA HIS A 48 -1.39 3.42 1.98
C HIS A 48 -2.08 2.13 1.51
N ILE A 49 -1.63 0.98 2.01
CA ILE A 49 -2.16 -0.33 1.59
C ILE A 49 -3.67 -0.49 1.77
N GLY A 50 -4.28 0.25 2.71
CA GLY A 50 -5.74 0.31 2.85
C GLY A 50 -6.43 0.87 1.61
N HIS A 51 -5.84 1.90 0.99
CA HIS A 51 -6.31 2.46 -0.28
C HIS A 51 -6.11 1.48 -1.45
N ALA A 52 -5.02 0.68 -1.44
CA ALA A 52 -4.80 -0.34 -2.46
C ALA A 52 -5.96 -1.35 -2.51
N LYS A 53 -6.58 -1.68 -1.36
CA LYS A 53 -7.76 -2.55 -1.31
C LYS A 53 -8.96 -1.93 -2.04
N ALA A 54 -9.21 -0.63 -1.86
CA ALA A 54 -10.26 0.08 -2.57
C ALA A 54 -9.95 0.17 -4.08
N ILE A 55 -8.71 0.55 -4.43
CA ILE A 55 -8.25 0.62 -5.82
C ILE A 55 -8.46 -0.72 -6.53
N CYS A 56 -8.01 -1.83 -5.92
CA CYS A 56 -8.19 -3.17 -6.49
C CYS A 56 -9.67 -3.54 -6.69
N MET A 57 -10.58 -3.06 -5.82
CA MET A 57 -12.02 -3.29 -5.98
C MET A 57 -12.59 -2.42 -7.10
N ASP A 58 -12.36 -1.11 -7.06
CA ASP A 58 -12.93 -0.17 -8.02
C ASP A 58 -12.49 -0.47 -9.46
N PHE A 59 -11.18 -0.65 -9.66
CA PHE A 59 -10.62 -0.99 -10.96
C PHE A 59 -10.93 -2.43 -11.36
N GLY A 60 -10.84 -3.38 -10.43
CA GLY A 60 -11.08 -4.80 -10.69
C GLY A 60 -12.51 -5.08 -11.15
N VAL A 61 -13.51 -4.42 -10.57
CA VAL A 61 -14.91 -4.50 -11.03
C VAL A 61 -15.03 -3.94 -12.44
N ALA A 62 -14.46 -2.77 -12.72
CA ALA A 62 -14.51 -2.19 -14.06
C ALA A 62 -13.84 -3.11 -15.10
N GLU A 63 -12.64 -3.60 -14.83
CA GLU A 63 -11.92 -4.52 -15.73
C GLU A 63 -12.70 -5.80 -16.01
N ARG A 64 -13.26 -6.42 -14.95
CA ARG A 64 -13.99 -7.70 -15.07
C ARG A 64 -15.24 -7.60 -15.96
N TYR A 65 -15.95 -6.49 -15.88
CA TYR A 65 -17.21 -6.27 -16.60
C TYR A 65 -17.07 -5.38 -17.83
N ASN A 66 -15.85 -5.22 -18.36
CA ASN A 66 -15.53 -4.37 -19.52
C ASN A 66 -16.04 -2.92 -19.37
N GLY A 67 -16.03 -2.43 -18.14
CA GLY A 67 -16.42 -1.09 -17.78
C GLY A 67 -15.24 -0.12 -17.74
N ILE A 68 -15.47 1.03 -17.12
CA ILE A 68 -14.45 2.08 -16.95
C ILE A 68 -14.35 2.44 -15.48
N CYS A 69 -13.12 2.50 -14.95
CA CYS A 69 -12.84 3.12 -13.67
C CYS A 69 -12.19 4.49 -13.88
N ASN A 70 -12.75 5.53 -13.27
CA ASN A 70 -12.24 6.89 -13.33
C ASN A 70 -11.60 7.28 -11.99
N LEU A 71 -10.85 8.38 -12.00
CA LEU A 71 -10.39 9.04 -10.79
C LEU A 71 -11.22 10.29 -10.56
N ARG A 72 -11.64 10.54 -9.32
CA ARG A 72 -12.19 11.82 -8.91
C ARG A 72 -11.49 12.31 -7.66
N PHE A 73 -10.73 13.36 -7.77
CA PHE A 73 -10.17 14.01 -6.60
C PHE A 73 -11.29 14.75 -5.86
N ASP A 74 -11.52 14.32 -4.60
CA ASP A 74 -12.48 14.99 -3.72
C ASP A 74 -11.80 16.20 -3.09
N ASP A 75 -11.77 17.29 -3.86
CA ASP A 75 -11.14 18.56 -3.52
C ASP A 75 -12.17 19.59 -2.99
N THR A 76 -13.06 19.15 -2.09
CA THR A 76 -14.09 20.03 -1.48
C THR A 76 -13.56 20.84 -0.30
N ASN A 77 -12.35 20.56 0.21
CA ASN A 77 -11.77 21.24 1.37
C ASN A 77 -10.46 21.95 1.04
N PRO A 78 -10.47 23.24 0.72
CA PRO A 78 -9.31 23.99 0.27
C PRO A 78 -8.15 24.06 1.28
N SER A 79 -8.41 23.80 2.56
CA SER A 79 -7.42 23.97 3.61
C SER A 79 -6.38 22.83 3.72
N LYS A 80 -6.57 21.72 2.99
CA LYS A 80 -5.80 20.48 3.18
C LYS A 80 -5.20 19.90 1.90
N GLU A 81 -5.43 20.52 0.76
CA GLU A 81 -5.15 19.95 -0.56
C GLU A 81 -3.83 20.46 -1.13
N ASN A 82 -3.04 19.55 -1.72
CA ASN A 82 -1.76 19.87 -2.33
C ASN A 82 -1.56 19.10 -3.63
N THR A 83 -1.00 19.78 -4.63
CA THR A 83 -0.67 19.20 -5.94
C THR A 83 0.32 18.03 -5.84
N GLU A 84 1.24 18.07 -4.88
CA GLU A 84 2.18 16.98 -4.61
C GLU A 84 1.45 15.64 -4.34
N TYR A 85 0.37 15.68 -3.56
CA TYR A 85 -0.41 14.46 -3.27
C TYR A 85 -1.11 13.93 -4.51
N VAL A 86 -1.62 14.80 -5.38
CA VAL A 86 -2.24 14.39 -6.65
C VAL A 86 -1.24 13.58 -7.51
N GLU A 87 -0.03 14.08 -7.69
CA GLU A 87 1.01 13.42 -8.49
C GLU A 87 1.40 12.05 -7.89
N ASN A 88 1.57 11.98 -6.57
CA ASN A 88 1.90 10.73 -5.89
C ASN A 88 0.76 9.70 -5.99
N ILE A 89 -0.49 10.13 -5.85
CA ILE A 89 -1.67 9.26 -6.02
C ILE A 89 -1.68 8.65 -7.43
N LEU A 90 -1.48 9.48 -8.47
CA LEU A 90 -1.43 9.01 -9.85
C LEU A 90 -0.29 8.02 -10.09
N ASN A 91 0.89 8.28 -9.52
CA ASN A 91 2.05 7.41 -9.62
C ASN A 91 1.81 6.06 -8.92
N ASP A 92 1.19 6.05 -7.76
CA ASP A 92 0.91 4.84 -7.00
C ASP A 92 -0.14 3.96 -7.70
N ILE A 93 -1.18 4.54 -8.30
CA ILE A 93 -2.18 3.80 -9.08
C ILE A 93 -1.55 3.17 -10.34
N LYS A 94 -0.71 3.93 -11.06
CA LYS A 94 0.06 3.40 -12.21
C LYS A 94 0.99 2.28 -11.77
N TRP A 95 1.68 2.44 -10.66
CA TRP A 95 2.57 1.42 -10.12
C TRP A 95 1.83 0.14 -9.75
N LEU A 96 0.61 0.25 -9.19
CA LEU A 96 -0.25 -0.92 -8.95
C LEU A 96 -0.70 -1.61 -10.25
N GLY A 97 -0.43 -1.03 -11.43
CA GLY A 97 -0.73 -1.60 -12.74
C GLY A 97 -2.09 -1.22 -13.30
N PHE A 98 -2.79 -0.26 -12.69
CA PHE A 98 -4.11 0.18 -13.15
C PHE A 98 -4.05 1.38 -14.08
N LYS A 99 -5.06 1.47 -14.96
CA LYS A 99 -5.26 2.58 -15.90
C LYS A 99 -6.67 3.13 -15.70
N TRP A 100 -6.78 4.43 -15.50
CA TRP A 100 -8.07 5.12 -15.39
C TRP A 100 -8.55 5.64 -16.74
N GLY A 101 -9.87 5.87 -16.85
CA GLY A 101 -10.48 6.49 -18.01
C GLY A 101 -10.29 8.01 -18.01
N HIS A 102 -10.94 8.68 -17.08
CA HIS A 102 -10.89 10.14 -16.93
C HIS A 102 -10.46 10.54 -15.52
N ILE A 103 -9.97 11.77 -15.39
CA ILE A 103 -9.70 12.41 -14.11
C ILE A 103 -10.72 13.55 -13.95
N TYR A 104 -11.45 13.52 -12.85
CA TYR A 104 -12.39 14.53 -12.43
C TYR A 104 -11.96 15.14 -11.10
N TYR A 105 -12.52 16.31 -10.81
CA TYR A 105 -12.37 17.00 -9.53
C TYR A 105 -13.75 17.40 -9.02
N ALA A 106 -14.00 17.30 -7.72
CA ALA A 106 -15.25 17.79 -7.14
C ALA A 106 -15.46 19.28 -7.42
N SER A 107 -14.36 20.04 -7.48
CA SER A 107 -14.37 21.47 -7.84
C SER A 107 -14.85 21.76 -9.27
N ASP A 108 -14.84 20.79 -10.19
CA ASP A 108 -15.40 20.95 -11.53
C ASP A 108 -16.92 21.18 -11.50
N TYR A 109 -17.57 20.73 -10.42
CA TYR A 109 -19.03 20.75 -10.24
C TYR A 109 -19.52 21.79 -9.24
N PHE A 110 -18.66 22.65 -8.69
CA PHE A 110 -19.06 23.63 -7.67
C PHE A 110 -20.21 24.54 -8.12
N GLN A 111 -20.27 24.91 -9.39
CA GLN A 111 -21.39 25.71 -9.92
C GLN A 111 -22.69 24.90 -9.95
N GLN A 112 -22.66 23.66 -10.44
CA GLN A 112 -23.86 22.82 -10.49
C GLN A 112 -24.36 22.48 -9.07
N LEU A 113 -23.46 22.23 -8.15
CA LEU A 113 -23.79 22.00 -6.72
C LEU A 113 -24.41 23.26 -6.09
N TRP A 114 -23.89 24.44 -6.42
CA TRP A 114 -24.43 25.70 -5.98
C TRP A 114 -25.85 25.94 -6.50
N ASP A 115 -26.06 25.74 -7.79
CA ASP A 115 -27.38 25.94 -8.44
C ASP A 115 -28.41 24.93 -7.88
N PHE A 116 -28.00 23.71 -7.63
CA PHE A 116 -28.84 22.70 -6.98
C PHE A 116 -29.19 23.09 -5.53
N ALA A 117 -28.24 23.61 -4.76
CA ALA A 117 -28.48 24.10 -3.41
C ALA A 117 -29.50 25.28 -3.42
N ILE A 118 -29.39 26.23 -4.37
CA ILE A 118 -30.37 27.30 -4.58
C ILE A 118 -31.74 26.71 -4.85
N TRP A 119 -31.85 25.70 -5.73
CA TRP A 119 -33.13 25.03 -5.98
C TRP A 119 -33.70 24.40 -4.71
N MET A 120 -32.89 23.72 -3.91
CA MET A 120 -33.35 23.14 -2.64
C MET A 120 -33.91 24.20 -1.69
N ILE A 121 -33.27 25.37 -1.59
CA ILE A 121 -33.80 26.49 -0.80
C ILE A 121 -35.16 26.94 -1.33
N LYS A 122 -35.30 27.14 -2.65
CA LYS A 122 -36.54 27.53 -3.31
C LYS A 122 -37.67 26.53 -3.10
N GLN A 123 -37.35 25.25 -2.94
CA GLN A 123 -38.32 24.18 -2.63
C GLN A 123 -38.61 24.06 -1.12
N GLY A 124 -38.04 24.92 -0.27
CA GLY A 124 -38.16 24.81 1.18
C GLY A 124 -37.48 23.59 1.79
N ARG A 125 -36.51 23.01 1.07
CA ARG A 125 -35.75 21.80 1.47
C ARG A 125 -34.39 22.11 2.09
N ALA A 126 -34.00 23.36 2.14
CA ALA A 126 -32.78 23.83 2.79
C ALA A 126 -33.01 25.24 3.38
N TYR A 127 -32.23 25.58 4.40
CA TYR A 127 -32.25 26.85 5.09
C TYR A 127 -30.86 27.24 5.59
N VAL A 128 -30.61 28.54 5.74
CA VAL A 128 -29.39 29.04 6.37
C VAL A 128 -29.56 29.09 7.88
N ASP A 129 -28.60 28.50 8.58
CA ASP A 129 -28.53 28.41 10.04
C ASP A 129 -27.36 29.25 10.55
N GLU A 130 -27.61 30.15 11.49
CA GLU A 130 -26.61 31.03 12.11
C GLU A 130 -26.16 30.53 13.50
N GLN A 131 -26.42 29.27 13.82
CA GLN A 131 -25.94 28.64 15.02
C GLN A 131 -24.48 28.22 14.92
N THR A 132 -23.80 28.18 16.07
CA THR A 132 -22.44 27.65 16.15
C THR A 132 -22.39 26.13 15.96
N SER A 133 -21.21 25.60 15.66
CA SER A 133 -21.00 24.16 15.54
C SER A 133 -21.42 23.39 16.80
N GLU A 134 -21.18 23.96 17.98
CA GLU A 134 -21.53 23.39 19.29
C GLU A 134 -23.05 23.34 19.47
N GLN A 135 -23.75 24.43 19.15
CA GLN A 135 -25.21 24.49 19.20
C GLN A 135 -25.87 23.48 18.26
N ILE A 136 -25.35 23.37 17.03
CA ILE A 136 -25.83 22.40 16.05
C ILE A 136 -25.58 20.97 16.55
N ALA A 137 -24.41 20.69 17.11
CA ALA A 137 -24.05 19.37 17.64
C ALA A 137 -24.96 18.97 18.81
N GLU A 138 -25.22 19.91 19.76
CA GLU A 138 -26.10 19.68 20.89
C GLU A 138 -27.56 19.41 20.46
N GLN A 139 -28.06 20.18 19.49
CA GLN A 139 -29.42 20.03 18.96
C GLN A 139 -29.62 18.74 18.15
N LYS A 140 -28.58 18.14 17.61
CA LYS A 140 -28.70 16.84 16.93
C LYS A 140 -29.18 15.73 17.87
N GLY A 141 -29.02 15.85 19.17
CA GLY A 141 -29.39 14.83 20.15
C GLY A 141 -28.47 13.61 20.11
N THR A 142 -29.03 12.44 20.38
CA THR A 142 -28.31 11.16 20.38
C THR A 142 -29.04 10.14 19.48
N PRO A 143 -28.46 8.98 19.16
CA PRO A 143 -29.17 7.95 18.39
C PRO A 143 -30.49 7.51 19.01
N THR A 144 -30.64 7.66 20.35
CA THR A 144 -31.83 7.25 21.12
C THR A 144 -32.74 8.41 21.50
N THR A 145 -32.28 9.66 21.32
CA THR A 145 -33.10 10.87 21.62
C THR A 145 -33.22 11.70 20.34
N PRO A 146 -34.46 12.09 19.94
CA PRO A 146 -34.65 12.97 18.78
C PRO A 146 -33.86 14.28 18.90
N GLY A 147 -33.50 14.84 17.78
CA GLY A 147 -32.91 16.17 17.70
C GLY A 147 -34.00 17.25 17.87
N VAL A 148 -33.54 18.46 18.18
CA VAL A 148 -34.38 19.66 18.30
C VAL A 148 -34.16 20.51 17.03
N ALA A 149 -35.25 21.01 16.45
CA ALA A 149 -35.21 21.88 15.29
C ALA A 149 -34.48 23.19 15.61
N SER A 150 -33.66 23.66 14.67
CA SER A 150 -33.03 24.97 14.73
C SER A 150 -34.11 26.09 14.75
N PRO A 151 -33.91 27.18 15.50
CA PRO A 151 -34.80 28.36 15.43
C PRO A 151 -34.84 28.98 14.03
N TYR A 152 -33.87 28.71 13.19
CA TYR A 152 -33.80 29.23 11.82
C TYR A 152 -34.38 28.25 10.76
N ARG A 153 -34.87 27.09 11.18
CA ARG A 153 -35.35 26.04 10.29
C ARG A 153 -36.52 26.44 9.39
N ASP A 154 -37.38 27.31 9.92
CA ASP A 154 -38.58 27.82 9.23
C ASP A 154 -38.39 29.26 8.73
N ARG A 155 -37.16 29.72 8.53
CA ARG A 155 -36.79 30.99 7.92
C ARG A 155 -37.41 31.13 6.53
N HIS A 156 -37.83 32.35 6.19
CA HIS A 156 -38.36 32.63 4.86
C HIS A 156 -37.36 32.26 3.74
N ILE A 157 -37.90 31.75 2.65
CA ILE A 157 -37.08 31.29 1.50
C ILE A 157 -36.19 32.41 0.97
N GLU A 158 -36.74 33.62 0.75
CA GLU A 158 -36.00 34.77 0.25
C GLU A 158 -34.87 35.23 1.16
N GLU A 159 -35.06 35.13 2.47
CA GLU A 159 -34.03 35.42 3.47
C GLU A 159 -32.92 34.39 3.41
N SER A 160 -33.26 33.09 3.37
CA SER A 160 -32.26 32.01 3.22
C SER A 160 -31.49 32.14 1.90
N LEU A 161 -32.12 32.50 0.81
CA LEU A 161 -31.45 32.76 -0.48
C LEU A 161 -30.46 33.93 -0.37
N SER A 162 -30.88 35.05 0.22
CA SER A 162 -30.03 36.23 0.40
C SER A 162 -28.81 35.90 1.29
N LEU A 163 -29.01 35.18 2.40
CA LEU A 163 -27.92 34.78 3.29
C LEU A 163 -26.99 33.77 2.65
N PHE A 164 -27.51 32.79 1.89
CA PHE A 164 -26.67 31.84 1.18
C PHE A 164 -25.79 32.53 0.12
N GLN A 165 -26.30 33.50 -0.61
CA GLN A 165 -25.48 34.31 -1.52
C GLN A 165 -24.41 35.10 -0.76
N LYS A 166 -24.74 35.65 0.42
CA LYS A 166 -23.80 36.36 1.28
C LYS A 166 -22.69 35.44 1.84
N MET A 167 -22.98 34.13 2.07
CA MET A 167 -21.95 33.17 2.46
C MET A 167 -20.81 33.06 1.44
N ASN A 168 -21.08 33.35 0.15
CA ASN A 168 -20.06 33.27 -0.90
C ASN A 168 -19.43 34.62 -1.22
N THR A 169 -19.17 35.43 -0.20
CA THR A 169 -18.50 36.75 -0.39
C THR A 169 -17.22 36.81 0.49
N PRO A 170 -16.26 37.67 0.12
CA PRO A 170 -15.05 37.86 0.91
C PRO A 170 -15.28 38.34 2.36
N GLU A 171 -16.43 38.99 2.61
CA GLU A 171 -16.80 39.54 3.90
C GLU A 171 -17.48 38.51 4.82
N ALA A 172 -17.78 37.32 4.29
CA ALA A 172 -18.41 36.26 5.07
C ALA A 172 -17.44 35.71 6.14
N ILE A 173 -17.93 35.63 7.36
CA ILE A 173 -17.12 35.20 8.52
C ILE A 173 -17.23 33.69 8.67
N GLU A 174 -16.09 32.99 8.72
CA GLU A 174 -16.06 31.55 8.98
C GLU A 174 -16.77 31.20 10.30
N GLY A 175 -17.60 30.16 10.27
CA GLY A 175 -18.37 29.71 11.44
C GLY A 175 -19.60 30.56 11.77
N SER A 176 -19.87 31.66 11.07
CA SER A 176 -21.03 32.53 11.34
C SER A 176 -22.35 31.95 10.86
N MET A 177 -22.34 31.17 9.79
CA MET A 177 -23.53 30.53 9.21
C MET A 177 -23.17 29.34 8.36
N VAL A 178 -24.13 28.43 8.21
CA VAL A 178 -24.05 27.23 7.36
C VAL A 178 -25.36 27.05 6.60
N LEU A 179 -25.31 26.38 5.43
CA LEU A 179 -26.52 25.91 4.76
C LEU A 179 -26.82 24.48 5.25
N ARG A 180 -28.06 24.22 5.69
CA ARG A 180 -28.51 22.89 6.13
C ARG A 180 -29.67 22.40 5.28
N ALA A 181 -29.67 21.09 4.99
CA ALA A 181 -30.86 20.44 4.42
C ALA A 181 -31.98 20.34 5.49
N LYS A 182 -33.21 20.50 5.08
CA LYS A 182 -34.39 20.34 5.93
C LYS A 182 -34.91 18.91 5.79
N LEU A 183 -34.45 18.03 6.70
CA LEU A 183 -34.81 16.62 6.71
C LEU A 183 -35.49 16.23 8.05
N ASP A 184 -35.38 14.99 8.48
CA ASP A 184 -36.05 14.48 9.68
C ASP A 184 -35.16 14.56 10.93
N MET A 185 -35.47 15.49 11.83
CA MET A 185 -34.75 15.66 13.10
C MET A 185 -34.98 14.53 14.12
N ALA A 186 -35.99 13.67 13.90
CA ALA A 186 -36.27 12.51 14.75
C ALA A 186 -35.65 11.22 14.22
N ASN A 187 -35.01 11.26 13.07
CA ASN A 187 -34.42 10.08 12.43
C ASN A 187 -33.36 9.44 13.34
N PRO A 188 -33.39 8.12 13.60
CA PRO A 188 -32.34 7.45 14.38
C PRO A 188 -30.95 7.55 13.74
N ASN A 189 -30.86 7.70 12.43
CA ASN A 189 -29.61 8.02 11.76
C ASN A 189 -29.30 9.53 11.89
N MET A 190 -28.30 9.86 12.70
CA MET A 190 -27.92 11.24 12.98
C MET A 190 -27.41 12.02 11.76
N HIS A 191 -26.92 11.33 10.70
CA HIS A 191 -26.53 11.97 9.45
C HIS A 191 -27.75 12.55 8.70
N PHE A 192 -28.94 12.05 9.00
CA PHE A 192 -30.20 12.50 8.38
C PHE A 192 -30.87 13.68 9.11
N ARG A 193 -30.31 14.13 10.26
CA ARG A 193 -30.86 15.21 11.07
C ARG A 193 -30.33 16.56 10.62
N ASP A 194 -31.03 17.18 9.67
CA ASP A 194 -30.71 18.46 9.05
C ASP A 194 -29.19 18.63 8.81
N PRO A 195 -28.59 17.83 7.91
CA PRO A 195 -27.14 17.85 7.67
C PRO A 195 -26.67 19.18 7.09
N ILE A 196 -25.44 19.56 7.40
CA ILE A 196 -24.79 20.73 6.81
C ILE A 196 -24.44 20.41 5.35
N MET A 197 -24.85 21.28 4.43
CA MET A 197 -24.58 21.19 3.00
C MET A 197 -23.40 22.08 2.58
N TYR A 198 -23.33 23.32 3.12
CA TYR A 198 -22.27 24.29 2.84
C TYR A 198 -21.75 24.95 4.10
N ARG A 199 -20.46 25.28 4.10
CA ARG A 199 -19.77 26.05 5.14
C ARG A 199 -18.89 27.12 4.52
N ILE A 200 -18.65 28.21 5.26
CA ILE A 200 -17.77 29.31 4.87
C ILE A 200 -16.32 28.89 5.15
N ILE A 201 -15.44 29.02 4.14
CA ILE A 201 -13.99 28.86 4.25
C ILE A 201 -13.34 29.92 3.37
N GLN A 202 -12.50 30.77 3.93
CA GLN A 202 -11.86 31.88 3.21
C GLN A 202 -10.51 31.50 2.58
N THR A 203 -10.00 30.29 2.87
CA THR A 203 -8.77 29.78 2.25
C THR A 203 -8.97 29.65 0.72
N PRO A 204 -8.07 30.20 -0.10
CA PRO A 204 -8.12 30.03 -1.55
C PRO A 204 -8.02 28.55 -1.95
N HIS A 205 -8.85 28.13 -2.87
CA HIS A 205 -8.84 26.76 -3.38
C HIS A 205 -7.74 26.56 -4.42
N HIS A 206 -7.03 25.44 -4.39
CA HIS A 206 -5.87 25.16 -5.27
C HIS A 206 -6.19 25.22 -6.78
N ARG A 207 -7.45 24.94 -7.20
CA ARG A 207 -7.87 25.00 -8.60
C ARG A 207 -8.75 26.21 -8.94
N THR A 208 -9.66 26.59 -8.06
CA THR A 208 -10.63 27.66 -8.32
C THR A 208 -10.23 29.03 -7.75
N GLY A 209 -9.10 29.08 -7.02
CA GLY A 209 -8.59 30.31 -6.41
C GLY A 209 -9.58 30.92 -5.43
N THR A 210 -9.86 32.22 -5.58
CA THR A 210 -10.75 33.00 -4.72
C THR A 210 -12.18 33.13 -5.27
N LYS A 211 -12.57 32.27 -6.22
CA LYS A 211 -13.94 32.31 -6.80
C LYS A 211 -15.01 31.94 -5.77
N TRP A 212 -14.67 31.07 -4.83
CA TRP A 212 -15.59 30.56 -3.83
C TRP A 212 -15.10 30.93 -2.42
N HIS A 213 -16.04 31.28 -1.55
CA HIS A 213 -15.87 31.61 -0.14
C HIS A 213 -16.67 30.68 0.77
N CYS A 214 -17.53 29.86 0.19
CA CYS A 214 -18.16 28.75 0.89
C CYS A 214 -18.13 27.49 0.01
N TYR A 215 -18.01 26.35 0.67
CA TYR A 215 -17.71 25.07 0.02
C TYR A 215 -18.71 24.01 0.46
N PRO A 216 -19.08 23.09 -0.47
CA PRO A 216 -19.98 22.01 -0.14
C PRO A 216 -19.31 21.01 0.83
N MET A 217 -20.12 20.44 1.71
CA MET A 217 -19.70 19.33 2.54
C MET A 217 -19.66 18.04 1.73
N TYR A 218 -18.81 17.09 2.17
CA TYR A 218 -18.64 15.79 1.52
C TYR A 218 -19.97 15.09 1.24
N ASP A 219 -20.85 14.93 2.24
CA ASP A 219 -22.13 14.23 2.10
C ASP A 219 -23.07 14.89 1.08
N PHE A 220 -22.94 16.19 0.85
CA PHE A 220 -23.69 16.88 -0.19
C PHE A 220 -23.05 16.74 -1.56
N ALA A 221 -21.72 16.87 -1.67
CA ALA A 221 -21.03 16.88 -2.96
C ALA A 221 -20.89 15.49 -3.59
N HIS A 222 -20.65 14.47 -2.78
CA HIS A 222 -20.23 13.15 -3.23
C HIS A 222 -21.23 12.45 -4.16
N GLY A 223 -22.48 12.30 -3.72
CA GLY A 223 -23.52 11.63 -4.50
C GLY A 223 -23.90 12.40 -5.78
N GLN A 224 -23.88 13.73 -5.72
CA GLN A 224 -24.15 14.58 -6.88
C GLN A 224 -23.04 14.51 -7.91
N SER A 225 -21.78 14.48 -7.47
CA SER A 225 -20.63 14.27 -8.36
C SER A 225 -20.70 12.91 -9.05
N ASP A 226 -21.05 11.84 -8.32
CA ASP A 226 -21.28 10.52 -8.92
C ASP A 226 -22.35 10.57 -10.01
N TYR A 227 -23.45 11.31 -9.74
CA TYR A 227 -24.54 11.50 -10.70
C TYR A 227 -24.10 12.28 -11.94
N PHE A 228 -23.41 13.41 -11.78
CA PHE A 228 -22.93 14.23 -12.89
C PHE A 228 -21.94 13.50 -13.79
N GLU A 229 -21.10 12.67 -13.22
CA GLU A 229 -20.09 11.88 -13.93
C GLU A 229 -20.67 10.61 -14.57
N GLY A 230 -21.87 10.19 -14.20
CA GLY A 230 -22.55 9.01 -14.71
C GLY A 230 -22.02 7.69 -14.14
N PHE A 231 -21.49 7.69 -12.92
CA PHE A 231 -21.06 6.47 -12.22
C PHE A 231 -22.24 5.57 -11.90
N THR A 232 -22.04 4.27 -12.05
CA THR A 232 -23.08 3.28 -11.82
C THR A 232 -22.97 2.64 -10.43
N HIS A 233 -21.76 2.31 -10.02
CA HIS A 233 -21.46 1.66 -8.75
C HIS A 233 -20.43 2.51 -7.98
N SER A 234 -20.90 3.11 -6.91
CA SER A 234 -20.15 3.95 -5.98
C SER A 234 -19.65 3.09 -4.83
N ILE A 235 -18.44 2.52 -4.98
CA ILE A 235 -17.91 1.56 -4.01
C ILE A 235 -17.04 2.30 -2.99
N CYS A 236 -17.25 2.02 -1.68
CA CYS A 236 -16.57 2.67 -0.57
C CYS A 236 -16.43 1.75 0.65
N THR A 237 -15.88 2.25 1.74
CA THR A 237 -15.69 1.45 2.97
C THR A 237 -16.91 1.49 3.89
N LEU A 238 -16.99 0.51 4.82
CA LEU A 238 -18.14 0.33 5.74
C LEU A 238 -18.44 1.56 6.61
N GLU A 239 -17.50 2.46 6.80
CA GLU A 239 -17.72 3.71 7.54
C GLU A 239 -18.80 4.60 6.90
N PHE A 240 -19.07 4.43 5.60
CA PHE A 240 -20.08 5.16 4.85
C PHE A 240 -21.48 4.51 4.87
N VAL A 241 -21.66 3.35 5.50
CA VAL A 241 -23.00 2.73 5.65
C VAL A 241 -24.03 3.69 6.25
N PRO A 242 -23.74 4.44 7.34
CA PRO A 242 -24.68 5.42 7.88
C PRO A 242 -24.93 6.61 6.93
N HIS A 243 -24.04 6.90 5.99
CA HIS A 243 -24.16 8.00 5.05
C HIS A 243 -25.02 7.64 3.82
N ARG A 244 -25.12 6.34 3.47
CA ARG A 244 -25.87 5.89 2.28
C ARG A 244 -27.32 6.37 2.21
N PRO A 245 -28.13 6.38 3.28
CA PRO A 245 -29.49 6.93 3.19
C PRO A 245 -29.52 8.40 2.81
N LEU A 246 -28.53 9.19 3.25
CA LEU A 246 -28.38 10.59 2.89
C LEU A 246 -27.93 10.76 1.42
N TYR A 247 -26.97 9.95 0.98
CA TYR A 247 -26.55 9.85 -0.42
C TYR A 247 -27.76 9.59 -1.34
N ASP A 248 -28.53 8.57 -1.04
CA ASP A 248 -29.73 8.21 -1.82
C ASP A 248 -30.74 9.37 -1.85
N LYS A 249 -30.96 10.04 -0.69
CA LYS A 249 -31.91 11.16 -0.60
C LYS A 249 -31.50 12.36 -1.45
N PHE A 250 -30.22 12.73 -1.44
CA PHE A 250 -29.74 13.83 -2.28
C PHE A 250 -29.77 13.47 -3.76
N VAL A 251 -29.45 12.23 -4.13
CA VAL A 251 -29.58 11.77 -5.52
C VAL A 251 -31.06 11.83 -5.99
N ASP A 252 -32.02 11.47 -5.13
CA ASP A 252 -33.44 11.58 -5.44
C ASP A 252 -33.83 13.04 -5.69
N PHE A 253 -33.41 13.96 -4.82
CA PHE A 253 -33.68 15.38 -5.02
C PHE A 253 -33.02 15.95 -6.28
N LEU A 254 -31.81 15.49 -6.61
CA LEU A 254 -31.12 15.92 -7.81
C LEU A 254 -31.81 15.41 -9.08
N LYS A 255 -32.37 14.21 -9.08
CA LYS A 255 -33.18 13.70 -10.20
C LYS A 255 -34.47 14.51 -10.39
N GLU A 256 -35.10 14.97 -9.31
CA GLU A 256 -36.24 15.87 -9.38
C GLU A 256 -35.84 17.24 -9.97
N TYR A 257 -34.68 17.79 -9.57
CA TYR A 257 -34.15 19.06 -10.06
C TYR A 257 -33.82 19.02 -11.55
N ASP A 258 -33.10 17.97 -11.97
CA ASP A 258 -32.65 17.82 -13.36
C ASP A 258 -33.81 17.53 -14.33
N GLY A 259 -34.91 16.97 -13.81
CA GLY A 259 -36.14 16.69 -14.58
C GLY A 259 -35.96 15.66 -15.69
N THR A 260 -34.74 15.22 -15.91
CA THR A 260 -34.34 14.25 -16.93
C THR A 260 -33.39 13.25 -16.36
N ALA A 261 -33.32 12.10 -16.97
CA ALA A 261 -32.24 11.15 -16.70
C ALA A 261 -30.90 11.85 -17.03
N ALA A 262 -29.97 11.84 -16.08
CA ALA A 262 -28.65 12.38 -16.33
C ALA A 262 -28.08 11.79 -17.62
N LYS A 263 -27.62 12.67 -18.49
CA LYS A 263 -27.01 12.31 -19.78
C LYS A 263 -27.91 11.48 -20.72
N GLY A 264 -29.22 11.63 -20.61
CA GLY A 264 -30.19 10.98 -21.50
C GLY A 264 -30.39 9.49 -21.22
N LEU A 265 -30.10 9.00 -20.00
CA LEU A 265 -30.31 7.62 -19.57
C LEU A 265 -31.53 7.54 -18.66
N ASP A 266 -32.65 7.03 -19.16
CA ASP A 266 -33.91 6.93 -18.42
C ASP A 266 -33.83 6.06 -17.18
N ASN A 267 -32.94 5.06 -17.20
CA ASN A 267 -32.76 4.06 -16.14
C ASN A 267 -31.51 4.28 -15.30
N TYR A 268 -30.93 5.50 -15.33
CA TYR A 268 -29.68 5.78 -14.63
C TYR A 268 -29.91 6.18 -13.18
N ARG A 269 -29.19 5.52 -12.27
CA ARG A 269 -29.08 5.88 -10.86
C ARG A 269 -27.78 5.28 -10.28
N PRO A 270 -26.88 6.09 -9.72
CA PRO A 270 -25.71 5.56 -9.01
C PRO A 270 -26.14 4.80 -7.76
N ARG A 271 -25.44 3.71 -7.45
CA ARG A 271 -25.68 2.86 -6.27
C ARG A 271 -24.44 2.83 -5.40
N GLN A 272 -24.55 3.24 -4.14
CA GLN A 272 -23.48 3.12 -3.16
C GLN A 272 -23.42 1.70 -2.60
N ILE A 273 -22.20 1.12 -2.53
CA ILE A 273 -21.93 -0.23 -2.02
C ILE A 273 -20.72 -0.13 -1.08
N GLU A 274 -20.83 -0.71 0.11
CA GLU A 274 -19.78 -0.63 1.12
C GLU A 274 -19.15 -2.00 1.41
N PHE A 275 -17.81 -2.00 1.56
CA PHE A 275 -17.02 -3.17 1.93
C PHE A 275 -16.09 -2.87 3.12
N ASN A 276 -15.56 -3.92 3.76
CA ASN A 276 -14.66 -3.78 4.90
C ASN A 276 -13.33 -3.13 4.54
N ARG A 277 -12.89 -2.17 5.36
CA ARG A 277 -11.55 -1.59 5.23
C ARG A 277 -10.47 -2.64 5.54
N LEU A 278 -9.26 -2.39 5.08
CA LEU A 278 -8.09 -3.18 5.44
C LEU A 278 -7.51 -2.69 6.77
N ASN A 279 -7.43 -3.59 7.75
CA ASN A 279 -6.64 -3.41 8.96
C ASN A 279 -5.55 -4.48 9.00
N LEU A 280 -4.33 -4.09 9.36
CA LEU A 280 -3.18 -4.98 9.49
C LEU A 280 -2.63 -4.96 10.90
N THR A 281 -2.16 -6.12 11.37
CA THR A 281 -1.41 -6.21 12.63
C THR A 281 -0.14 -5.35 12.56
N TYR A 282 0.31 -4.86 13.72
CA TYR A 282 1.54 -4.05 13.87
C TYR A 282 1.58 -2.78 13.01
N THR A 283 0.40 -2.24 12.64
CA THR A 283 0.31 -1.13 11.67
C THR A 283 -0.76 -0.13 12.07
N VAL A 284 -0.49 1.16 11.85
CA VAL A 284 -1.49 2.23 11.91
C VAL A 284 -1.73 2.77 10.50
N MET A 285 -3.00 3.04 10.16
CA MET A 285 -3.40 3.61 8.86
C MET A 285 -4.15 4.93 8.98
N SER A 286 -4.25 5.49 10.19
CA SER A 286 -4.83 6.81 10.41
C SER A 286 -3.92 7.88 9.81
N LYS A 287 -4.44 8.68 8.86
CA LYS A 287 -3.69 9.78 8.23
C LYS A 287 -3.03 10.70 9.27
N ARG A 288 -3.77 11.08 10.33
CA ARG A 288 -3.21 11.92 11.40
C ARG A 288 -2.00 11.27 12.09
N LYS A 289 -2.08 9.98 12.42
CA LYS A 289 -0.95 9.26 13.04
C LYS A 289 0.24 9.15 12.08
N LEU A 290 -0.02 8.91 10.79
CA LEU A 290 1.04 8.84 9.78
C LEU A 290 1.74 10.20 9.59
N HIS A 291 0.99 11.31 9.56
CA HIS A 291 1.58 12.67 9.58
C HIS A 291 2.46 12.88 10.81
N THR A 292 1.98 12.52 12.01
CA THR A 292 2.78 12.63 13.23
C THR A 292 4.10 11.84 13.15
N LEU A 293 4.08 10.62 12.58
CA LEU A 293 5.31 9.83 12.41
C LEU A 293 6.36 10.53 11.53
N VAL A 294 5.91 11.22 10.48
CA VAL A 294 6.78 11.97 9.56
C VAL A 294 7.21 13.30 10.18
N ASP A 295 6.28 14.07 10.70
CA ASP A 295 6.51 15.43 11.21
C ASP A 295 7.40 15.43 12.48
N GLU A 296 7.25 14.42 13.34
CA GLU A 296 8.06 14.25 14.55
C GLU A 296 9.32 13.38 14.30
N HIS A 297 9.64 13.05 13.04
CA HIS A 297 10.85 12.33 12.62
C HIS A 297 11.02 10.93 13.23
N PHE A 298 9.95 10.22 13.53
CA PHE A 298 10.01 8.79 13.89
C PHE A 298 10.37 7.91 12.70
N VAL A 299 10.08 8.39 11.50
CA VAL A 299 10.45 7.82 10.21
C VAL A 299 11.08 8.88 9.31
N ASN A 300 11.81 8.45 8.26
CA ASN A 300 12.59 9.35 7.39
C ASN A 300 11.75 10.06 6.31
N GLY A 301 10.44 9.88 6.31
CA GLY A 301 9.53 10.49 5.34
C GLY A 301 8.37 9.56 4.97
N TRP A 302 7.57 10.00 4.02
CA TRP A 302 6.40 9.25 3.55
C TRP A 302 6.77 7.95 2.81
N ASP A 303 7.94 7.90 2.20
CA ASP A 303 8.49 6.75 1.50
C ASP A 303 9.41 5.88 2.36
N ASP A 304 9.46 6.10 3.67
CA ASP A 304 10.21 5.24 4.59
C ASP A 304 9.72 3.78 4.46
N PRO A 305 10.62 2.81 4.23
CA PRO A 305 10.26 1.40 4.07
C PRO A 305 9.51 0.75 5.24
N ARG A 306 9.44 1.40 6.41
CA ARG A 306 8.64 0.97 7.57
C ARG A 306 7.20 1.45 7.52
N MET A 307 6.90 2.44 6.66
CA MET A 307 5.56 3.01 6.53
C MET A 307 4.63 2.10 5.72
N PRO A 308 3.33 2.07 6.04
CA PRO A 308 2.33 1.32 5.27
C PRO A 308 1.91 2.03 3.98
N THR A 309 2.57 3.12 3.60
CA THR A 309 2.34 3.86 2.36
C THR A 309 2.77 3.04 1.15
N LEU A 310 2.10 3.22 0.02
CA LEU A 310 2.46 2.49 -1.22
C LEU A 310 3.86 2.86 -1.71
N CYS A 311 4.24 4.14 -1.60
CA CYS A 311 5.61 4.57 -1.92
C CYS A 311 6.65 3.96 -0.98
N GLY A 312 6.37 3.84 0.33
CA GLY A 312 7.25 3.17 1.29
C GLY A 312 7.39 1.68 1.01
N MET A 313 6.28 0.99 0.72
CA MET A 313 6.30 -0.43 0.34
C MET A 313 7.06 -0.66 -0.97
N ARG A 314 6.87 0.21 -1.97
CA ARG A 314 7.63 0.17 -3.22
C ARG A 314 9.13 0.34 -2.97
N ARG A 315 9.55 1.32 -2.16
CA ARG A 315 10.94 1.55 -1.78
C ARG A 315 11.52 0.37 -1.00
N ARG A 316 10.70 -0.31 -0.20
CA ARG A 316 11.08 -1.56 0.49
C ARG A 316 11.24 -2.75 -0.45
N GLY A 317 10.78 -2.67 -1.69
CA GLY A 317 10.88 -3.74 -2.68
C GLY A 317 9.65 -4.66 -2.75
N TYR A 318 8.49 -4.22 -2.31
CA TYR A 318 7.23 -4.93 -2.58
C TYR A 318 6.86 -4.74 -4.05
N SER A 319 6.38 -5.81 -4.68
CA SER A 319 5.87 -5.74 -6.04
C SER A 319 4.37 -5.38 -6.05
N PRO A 320 3.88 -4.70 -7.08
CA PRO A 320 2.45 -4.43 -7.21
C PRO A 320 1.62 -5.72 -7.28
N GLU A 321 2.14 -6.76 -7.93
CA GLU A 321 1.48 -8.07 -8.01
C GLU A 321 1.34 -8.72 -6.63
N SER A 322 2.35 -8.64 -5.77
CA SER A 322 2.27 -9.20 -4.42
C SER A 322 1.19 -8.53 -3.58
N ILE A 323 1.04 -7.20 -3.71
CA ILE A 323 -0.02 -6.46 -3.02
C ILE A 323 -1.39 -6.87 -3.55
N ARG A 324 -1.58 -6.95 -4.87
CA ARG A 324 -2.85 -7.39 -5.48
C ARG A 324 -3.19 -8.83 -5.09
N ASN A 325 -2.21 -9.73 -5.09
CA ASN A 325 -2.41 -11.14 -4.68
C ASN A 325 -2.81 -11.24 -3.21
N PHE A 326 -2.18 -10.46 -2.34
CA PHE A 326 -2.57 -10.38 -0.93
C PHE A 326 -4.02 -9.90 -0.78
N ILE A 327 -4.39 -8.79 -1.44
CA ILE A 327 -5.75 -8.25 -1.39
C ILE A 327 -6.77 -9.27 -1.90
N LYS A 328 -6.46 -9.97 -3.00
CA LYS A 328 -7.29 -11.05 -3.52
C LYS A 328 -7.46 -12.19 -2.50
N SER A 329 -6.40 -12.55 -1.78
CA SER A 329 -6.42 -13.65 -0.80
C SER A 329 -7.28 -13.37 0.43
N ILE A 330 -7.27 -12.11 0.94
CA ILE A 330 -8.10 -11.71 2.09
C ILE A 330 -9.56 -11.41 1.71
N GLY A 331 -9.80 -11.10 0.44
CA GLY A 331 -11.14 -10.85 -0.11
C GLY A 331 -11.85 -9.61 0.45
N TYR A 332 -13.15 -9.53 0.15
CA TYR A 332 -14.01 -8.43 0.53
C TYR A 332 -15.22 -8.94 1.30
N THR A 333 -15.53 -8.34 2.43
CA THR A 333 -16.61 -8.74 3.33
C THR A 333 -17.39 -7.54 3.84
N LYS A 334 -18.52 -7.79 4.52
CA LYS A 334 -19.33 -6.77 5.20
C LYS A 334 -18.98 -6.61 6.70
N PHE A 335 -17.85 -7.18 7.12
CA PHE A 335 -17.39 -7.15 8.51
C PHE A 335 -15.93 -6.76 8.56
N ASP A 336 -15.57 -5.88 9.49
CA ASP A 336 -14.18 -5.54 9.73
C ASP A 336 -13.39 -6.73 10.27
N ALA A 337 -12.16 -6.88 9.80
CA ALA A 337 -11.22 -7.89 10.23
C ALA A 337 -9.81 -7.29 10.39
N LEU A 338 -9.08 -7.78 11.37
CA LEU A 338 -7.66 -7.52 11.53
C LEU A 338 -6.89 -8.64 10.81
N ASN A 339 -6.19 -8.31 9.75
CA ASN A 339 -5.41 -9.26 8.96
C ASN A 339 -3.97 -9.31 9.48
N ASP A 340 -3.40 -10.51 9.54
CA ASP A 340 -2.01 -10.67 9.94
C ASP A 340 -1.06 -10.13 8.84
N MET A 341 -0.11 -9.29 9.22
CA MET A 341 0.95 -8.80 8.34
C MET A 341 1.75 -9.95 7.70
N ALA A 342 1.86 -11.08 8.38
CA ALA A 342 2.53 -12.28 7.85
C ALA A 342 1.89 -12.80 6.54
N LEU A 343 0.58 -12.59 6.34
CA LEU A 343 -0.11 -12.95 5.08
C LEU A 343 0.38 -12.07 3.91
N LEU A 344 0.54 -10.77 4.15
CA LEU A 344 1.11 -9.87 3.15
C LEU A 344 2.55 -10.26 2.82
N GLU A 345 3.38 -10.52 3.84
CA GLU A 345 4.76 -10.95 3.64
C GLU A 345 4.86 -12.30 2.93
N ALA A 346 3.91 -13.23 3.17
CA ALA A 346 3.84 -14.49 2.44
C ALA A 346 3.55 -14.27 0.95
N ALA A 347 2.61 -13.39 0.62
CA ALA A 347 2.33 -13.02 -0.78
C ALA A 347 3.54 -12.38 -1.46
N VAL A 348 4.29 -11.52 -0.74
CA VAL A 348 5.53 -10.93 -1.24
C VAL A 348 6.59 -11.99 -1.49
N ARG A 349 6.81 -12.93 -0.55
CA ARG A 349 7.78 -14.03 -0.73
C ARG A 349 7.44 -14.91 -1.92
N GLU A 350 6.17 -15.25 -2.08
CA GLU A 350 5.71 -16.11 -3.19
C GLU A 350 5.96 -15.44 -4.55
N ASP A 351 5.64 -14.16 -4.68
CA ASP A 351 5.86 -13.40 -5.90
C ASP A 351 7.36 -13.23 -6.20
N LEU A 352 8.15 -12.80 -5.20
CA LEU A 352 9.58 -12.57 -5.37
C LEU A 352 10.36 -13.87 -5.63
N ASN A 353 9.89 -15.03 -5.16
CA ASN A 353 10.52 -16.30 -5.49
C ASN A 353 10.53 -16.55 -7.00
N LYS A 354 9.50 -16.12 -7.70
CA LYS A 354 9.36 -16.31 -9.15
C LYS A 354 10.18 -15.32 -9.98
N ARG A 355 10.47 -14.13 -9.45
CA ARG A 355 11.05 -13.03 -10.26
C ARG A 355 12.39 -12.48 -9.77
N ALA A 356 12.73 -12.66 -8.48
CA ALA A 356 13.95 -12.08 -7.95
C ALA A 356 15.21 -12.75 -8.49
N THR A 357 16.20 -11.95 -8.88
CA THR A 357 17.52 -12.43 -9.27
C THR A 357 18.30 -12.88 -8.04
N ARG A 358 18.87 -14.10 -8.08
CA ARG A 358 19.71 -14.64 -7.00
C ARG A 358 21.10 -14.08 -7.10
N VAL A 359 21.58 -13.46 -6.03
CA VAL A 359 22.93 -12.91 -5.91
C VAL A 359 23.57 -13.33 -4.61
N SER A 360 24.89 -13.34 -4.56
CA SER A 360 25.64 -13.58 -3.34
C SER A 360 25.90 -12.27 -2.60
N ALA A 361 25.60 -12.29 -1.30
CA ALA A 361 25.88 -11.19 -0.37
C ALA A 361 26.22 -11.77 0.99
N VAL A 362 27.13 -11.14 1.72
CA VAL A 362 27.57 -11.53 3.07
C VAL A 362 27.33 -10.33 4.00
N LEU A 363 26.48 -10.51 4.99
CA LEU A 363 26.05 -9.43 5.88
C LEU A 363 26.90 -9.31 7.16
N ASP A 364 27.38 -10.43 7.68
CA ASP A 364 28.30 -10.50 8.83
C ASP A 364 29.55 -11.28 8.40
N PRO A 365 30.53 -10.60 7.75
CA PRO A 365 31.62 -11.28 7.07
C PRO A 365 32.66 -11.84 8.04
N VAL A 366 33.18 -13.00 7.68
CA VAL A 366 34.43 -13.55 8.17
C VAL A 366 35.25 -14.08 6.98
N LYS A 367 36.56 -13.87 7.01
CA LYS A 367 37.45 -14.25 5.91
C LYS A 367 37.62 -15.75 5.86
N LEU A 368 37.50 -16.34 4.67
CA LEU A 368 37.83 -17.74 4.38
C LEU A 368 38.98 -17.77 3.37
N VAL A 369 40.09 -18.44 3.75
CA VAL A 369 41.25 -18.62 2.88
C VAL A 369 41.30 -20.06 2.39
N ILE A 370 41.32 -20.24 1.06
CA ILE A 370 41.51 -21.57 0.43
C ILE A 370 43.01 -21.81 0.25
N THR A 371 43.63 -22.48 1.21
CA THR A 371 45.07 -22.51 1.37
C THR A 371 45.83 -23.21 0.23
N ASN A 372 45.20 -24.16 -0.44
CA ASN A 372 45.78 -24.88 -1.58
C ASN A 372 45.30 -24.30 -2.96
N TYR A 373 44.60 -23.14 -2.97
CA TYR A 373 44.27 -22.43 -4.20
C TYR A 373 45.37 -21.42 -4.52
N PRO A 374 45.88 -21.35 -5.79
CA PRO A 374 46.95 -20.42 -6.16
C PRO A 374 46.57 -18.95 -5.92
N GLU A 375 47.51 -18.13 -5.43
CA GLU A 375 47.25 -16.74 -5.05
C GLU A 375 46.73 -15.87 -6.17
N ASP A 376 47.31 -16.01 -7.36
CA ASP A 376 46.97 -15.18 -8.54
C ASP A 376 45.89 -15.81 -9.41
N GLN A 377 45.36 -16.97 -9.05
CA GLN A 377 44.35 -17.65 -9.84
C GLN A 377 42.96 -17.05 -9.62
N ARG A 378 42.27 -16.82 -10.74
CA ARG A 378 40.87 -16.37 -10.78
C ARG A 378 40.10 -17.28 -11.71
N GLU A 379 38.91 -17.66 -11.30
CA GLU A 379 38.02 -18.47 -12.11
C GLU A 379 36.62 -17.86 -12.16
N GLU A 380 36.07 -17.82 -13.37
CA GLU A 380 34.68 -17.44 -13.55
C GLU A 380 33.77 -18.66 -13.30
N MET A 381 32.77 -18.46 -12.45
CA MET A 381 31.72 -19.42 -12.13
C MET A 381 30.39 -18.91 -12.63
N GLU A 382 29.60 -19.79 -13.22
CA GLU A 382 28.25 -19.47 -13.66
C GLU A 382 27.26 -19.55 -12.49
N ALA A 383 26.48 -18.48 -12.28
CA ALA A 383 25.41 -18.41 -11.29
C ALA A 383 24.06 -18.20 -12.00
N ILE A 384 23.13 -19.10 -11.78
CA ILE A 384 21.77 -19.01 -12.35
C ILE A 384 21.02 -17.87 -11.69
N ASN A 385 20.46 -16.96 -12.51
CA ASN A 385 19.72 -15.80 -12.03
C ASN A 385 18.45 -16.18 -11.28
N ASN A 386 17.67 -17.12 -11.79
CA ASN A 386 16.49 -17.62 -11.11
C ASN A 386 16.22 -19.08 -11.50
N PRO A 387 16.29 -20.04 -10.56
CA PRO A 387 16.02 -21.45 -10.87
C PRO A 387 14.54 -21.75 -11.18
N GLU A 388 13.61 -20.85 -10.83
CA GLU A 388 12.17 -20.97 -11.14
C GLU A 388 11.83 -20.42 -12.53
N ASP A 389 12.76 -19.67 -13.16
CA ASP A 389 12.58 -19.07 -14.48
C ASP A 389 13.81 -19.34 -15.36
N ALA A 390 13.71 -20.33 -16.24
CA ALA A 390 14.77 -20.70 -17.17
C ALA A 390 15.14 -19.57 -18.16
N THR A 391 14.24 -18.58 -18.35
CA THR A 391 14.48 -17.44 -19.25
C THR A 391 15.28 -16.31 -18.60
N ALA A 392 15.42 -16.32 -17.27
CA ALA A 392 16.18 -15.33 -16.52
C ALA A 392 17.70 -15.38 -16.81
N GLY A 393 18.20 -16.49 -17.37
CA GLY A 393 19.61 -16.65 -17.72
C GLY A 393 20.52 -16.82 -16.49
N SER A 394 21.78 -16.46 -16.66
CA SER A 394 22.83 -16.55 -15.66
C SER A 394 23.74 -15.32 -15.68
N HIS A 395 24.55 -15.16 -14.66
CA HIS A 395 25.63 -14.19 -14.58
C HIS A 395 26.91 -14.85 -14.08
N THR A 396 28.01 -14.15 -14.16
CA THR A 396 29.34 -14.63 -13.78
C THR A 396 29.69 -14.12 -12.39
N ILE A 397 30.21 -14.99 -11.51
CA ILE A 397 30.85 -14.67 -10.24
C ILE A 397 32.29 -15.13 -10.27
N THR A 398 33.21 -14.34 -9.69
CA THR A 398 34.65 -14.64 -9.70
C THR A 398 35.07 -15.37 -8.42
N PHE A 399 35.67 -16.54 -8.56
CA PHE A 399 36.26 -17.31 -7.46
C PHE A 399 37.74 -17.02 -7.33
N THR A 400 38.20 -16.75 -6.10
CA THR A 400 39.60 -16.47 -5.75
C THR A 400 40.00 -17.24 -4.49
N ARG A 401 41.25 -17.13 -4.12
CA ARG A 401 41.79 -17.75 -2.89
C ARG A 401 41.13 -17.21 -1.63
N ASN A 402 40.85 -15.90 -1.56
CA ASN A 402 40.30 -15.22 -0.42
C ASN A 402 38.81 -14.91 -0.64
N LEU A 403 37.99 -15.35 0.28
CA LEU A 403 36.53 -15.23 0.21
C LEU A 403 35.96 -14.63 1.51
N TRP A 404 34.82 -13.98 1.41
CA TRP A 404 33.96 -13.65 2.55
C TRP A 404 32.83 -14.68 2.64
N ILE A 405 32.57 -15.17 3.85
CA ILE A 405 31.39 -16.00 4.18
C ILE A 405 30.68 -15.42 5.41
N GLU A 406 29.44 -15.84 5.65
CA GLU A 406 28.72 -15.47 6.88
C GLU A 406 29.44 -16.05 8.11
N ARG A 407 29.69 -15.22 9.11
CA ARG A 407 30.25 -15.64 10.40
C ARG A 407 29.45 -16.77 11.04
N ALA A 408 28.10 -16.69 10.94
CA ALA A 408 27.20 -17.73 11.45
C ALA A 408 27.30 -19.08 10.72
N ASP A 409 27.99 -19.14 9.57
CA ASP A 409 28.23 -20.36 8.83
C ASP A 409 29.47 -21.15 9.34
N PHE A 410 30.21 -20.60 10.29
CA PHE A 410 31.34 -21.28 10.93
C PHE A 410 31.11 -21.45 12.43
N MET A 411 31.57 -22.59 12.94
CA MET A 411 31.64 -22.88 14.39
C MET A 411 32.80 -23.86 14.64
N GLU A 412 33.73 -23.51 15.53
CA GLU A 412 34.88 -24.33 15.85
C GLU A 412 34.45 -25.63 16.55
N ASP A 413 33.71 -25.49 17.65
CA ASP A 413 33.13 -26.59 18.39
C ASP A 413 31.62 -26.73 18.09
N ALA A 414 31.31 -27.44 17.01
CA ALA A 414 29.95 -27.51 16.50
C ALA A 414 29.19 -28.74 16.99
N PRO A 415 27.89 -28.61 17.35
CA PRO A 415 27.04 -29.74 17.69
C PRO A 415 26.79 -30.64 16.47
N LYS A 416 26.45 -31.93 16.71
CA LYS A 416 26.25 -32.94 15.64
C LYS A 416 25.29 -32.54 14.52
N LYS A 417 24.33 -31.67 14.80
CA LYS A 417 23.33 -31.19 13.84
C LYS A 417 23.72 -29.89 13.14
N PHE A 418 24.92 -29.37 13.34
CA PHE A 418 25.42 -28.21 12.64
C PHE A 418 25.92 -28.60 11.24
N PHE A 419 25.13 -28.36 10.22
CA PHE A 419 25.41 -28.71 8.82
C PHE A 419 26.05 -27.54 8.05
N ARG A 420 27.05 -26.90 8.66
CA ARG A 420 27.82 -25.79 8.09
C ARG A 420 29.31 -26.07 8.32
N MET A 421 30.15 -25.06 8.15
CA MET A 421 31.60 -25.22 8.23
C MET A 421 32.11 -25.42 9.68
N THR A 422 32.90 -26.42 9.90
CA THR A 422 33.60 -26.69 11.16
C THR A 422 34.89 -27.48 10.85
N PRO A 423 35.95 -27.38 11.66
CA PRO A 423 37.23 -28.09 11.40
C PRO A 423 37.03 -29.57 11.12
N GLY A 424 37.71 -30.05 10.07
CA GLY A 424 37.67 -31.44 9.62
C GLY A 424 36.46 -31.85 8.78
N LYS A 425 35.45 -31.00 8.58
CA LYS A 425 34.25 -31.29 7.76
C LYS A 425 34.30 -30.61 6.41
N GLU A 426 33.58 -31.23 5.47
CA GLU A 426 33.40 -30.69 4.12
C GLU A 426 32.08 -29.95 4.00
N VAL A 427 32.10 -28.83 3.25
CA VAL A 427 30.94 -28.07 2.79
C VAL A 427 31.10 -27.74 1.33
N ARG A 428 29.98 -27.49 0.65
CA ARG A 428 29.97 -26.96 -0.71
C ARG A 428 29.93 -25.43 -0.70
N LEU A 429 30.87 -24.82 -1.38
CA LEU A 429 30.73 -23.41 -1.78
C LEU A 429 29.84 -23.36 -3.04
N LYS A 430 28.72 -22.66 -2.95
CA LYS A 430 27.69 -22.66 -4.00
C LYS A 430 28.27 -22.20 -5.35
N ASN A 431 27.93 -22.89 -6.42
CA ASN A 431 28.44 -22.69 -7.78
C ASN A 431 29.97 -22.91 -7.96
N ALA A 432 30.71 -23.28 -6.93
CA ALA A 432 32.14 -23.45 -6.96
C ALA A 432 32.57 -24.89 -6.56
N TYR A 433 33.28 -25.03 -5.49
CA TYR A 433 33.93 -26.27 -5.08
C TYR A 433 33.40 -26.83 -3.77
N ILE A 434 33.72 -28.09 -3.48
CA ILE A 434 33.65 -28.65 -2.15
C ILE A 434 34.97 -28.31 -1.45
N VAL A 435 34.87 -27.80 -0.23
CA VAL A 435 36.03 -27.42 0.59
C VAL A 435 35.97 -28.12 1.95
N LYS A 436 37.14 -28.46 2.47
CA LYS A 436 37.32 -29.05 3.80
C LYS A 436 37.95 -28.02 4.73
N CYS A 437 37.29 -27.66 5.79
CA CYS A 437 37.86 -26.76 6.81
C CYS A 437 39.04 -27.42 7.53
N THR A 438 40.16 -26.72 7.62
CA THR A 438 41.39 -27.18 8.29
C THR A 438 41.61 -26.51 9.64
N GLY A 439 41.02 -25.33 9.88
CA GLY A 439 41.14 -24.60 11.13
C GLY A 439 40.68 -23.15 11.03
N CYS A 440 40.98 -22.39 12.06
CA CYS A 440 40.75 -20.95 12.11
C CYS A 440 41.82 -20.20 12.89
N THR A 441 41.92 -18.89 12.66
CA THR A 441 42.77 -17.97 13.43
C THR A 441 41.86 -17.02 14.20
N LYS A 442 42.26 -16.73 15.45
CA LYS A 442 41.52 -15.86 16.36
C LYS A 442 42.32 -14.62 16.74
N ASP A 443 41.62 -13.57 17.10
CA ASP A 443 42.22 -12.38 17.69
C ASP A 443 42.48 -12.53 19.20
N ALA A 444 42.94 -11.46 19.85
CA ALA A 444 43.25 -11.44 21.29
C ALA A 444 41.98 -11.62 22.17
N ASP A 445 40.80 -11.35 21.64
CA ASP A 445 39.51 -11.49 22.32
C ASP A 445 38.79 -12.81 22.01
N ASP A 446 39.51 -13.78 21.42
CA ASP A 446 39.03 -15.11 21.02
C ASP A 446 37.99 -15.10 19.88
N ASN A 447 37.83 -13.98 19.14
CA ASN A 447 36.97 -13.91 17.97
C ASN A 447 37.67 -14.53 16.76
N VAL A 448 36.94 -15.31 15.97
CA VAL A 448 37.43 -15.86 14.71
C VAL A 448 37.57 -14.74 13.69
N VAL A 449 38.80 -14.52 13.19
CA VAL A 449 39.11 -13.49 12.19
C VAL A 449 39.39 -14.07 10.82
N GLU A 450 39.87 -15.31 10.74
CA GLU A 450 40.12 -16.00 9.48
C GLU A 450 39.88 -17.51 9.63
N ILE A 451 39.29 -18.12 8.62
CA ILE A 451 39.06 -19.57 8.52
C ILE A 451 39.94 -20.09 7.40
N GLN A 452 40.56 -21.25 7.60
CA GLN A 452 41.37 -21.94 6.60
C GLN A 452 40.64 -23.19 6.09
N ALA A 453 40.65 -23.38 4.77
CA ALA A 453 40.11 -24.57 4.13
C ALA A 453 40.93 -24.97 2.90
N GLU A 454 40.81 -26.22 2.51
CA GLU A 454 41.37 -26.77 1.28
C GLU A 454 40.23 -27.14 0.33
N TYR A 455 40.35 -26.78 -0.96
CA TYR A 455 39.37 -27.16 -1.98
C TYR A 455 39.76 -28.48 -2.66
N ASP A 456 38.75 -29.21 -3.12
CA ASP A 456 38.91 -30.39 -3.97
C ASP A 456 38.80 -29.96 -5.44
N PRO A 457 39.90 -29.94 -6.22
CA PRO A 457 39.89 -29.49 -7.61
C PRO A 457 38.93 -30.25 -8.54
N LEU A 458 38.62 -31.52 -8.21
CA LEU A 458 37.72 -32.37 -9.00
C LEU A 458 36.23 -32.11 -8.70
N SER A 459 35.92 -31.29 -7.70
CA SER A 459 34.57 -31.04 -7.21
C SER A 459 33.93 -29.75 -7.78
N LYS A 460 34.52 -29.12 -8.77
CA LYS A 460 33.93 -27.92 -9.44
C LYS A 460 32.51 -28.22 -9.89
N SER A 461 31.58 -27.30 -9.63
CA SER A 461 30.20 -27.41 -10.09
C SER A 461 30.12 -27.72 -11.58
N GLY A 462 29.36 -28.75 -11.97
CA GLY A 462 29.30 -29.27 -13.35
C GLY A 462 30.25 -30.41 -13.65
N MET A 463 31.26 -30.69 -12.82
CA MET A 463 32.14 -31.84 -12.95
C MET A 463 31.59 -33.08 -12.23
N GLU A 464 32.05 -34.29 -12.60
CA GLU A 464 31.60 -35.54 -12.01
C GLU A 464 31.84 -35.60 -10.49
N GLY A 465 32.98 -35.11 -10.00
CA GLY A 465 33.32 -35.02 -8.59
C GLY A 465 32.40 -34.10 -7.76
N ALA A 466 31.67 -33.18 -8.43
CA ALA A 466 30.69 -32.32 -7.79
C ALA A 466 29.44 -33.08 -7.30
N ASN A 467 29.15 -34.28 -7.83
CA ASN A 467 27.99 -35.07 -7.46
C ASN A 467 28.09 -35.75 -6.09
N ARG A 468 29.25 -35.64 -5.46
CA ARG A 468 29.45 -36.15 -4.10
C ARG A 468 28.52 -35.46 -3.10
N LYS A 469 27.80 -36.24 -2.30
CA LYS A 469 26.84 -35.75 -1.30
C LYS A 469 27.56 -35.09 -0.13
N VAL A 470 27.34 -33.75 0.01
CA VAL A 470 27.82 -32.95 1.14
C VAL A 470 26.63 -32.30 1.82
N LYS A 471 26.59 -32.24 3.14
CA LYS A 471 25.42 -31.80 3.90
C LYS A 471 25.23 -30.28 3.95
N GLY A 472 26.28 -29.49 3.81
CA GLY A 472 26.23 -28.02 3.89
C GLY A 472 26.52 -27.36 2.53
N THR A 473 25.77 -26.34 2.19
CA THR A 473 26.06 -25.43 1.07
C THR A 473 26.09 -24.00 1.58
N LEU A 474 27.21 -23.30 1.35
CA LEU A 474 27.42 -21.92 1.79
C LEU A 474 27.46 -21.00 0.56
N HIS A 475 26.94 -19.78 0.71
CA HIS A 475 27.20 -18.70 -0.23
C HIS A 475 28.47 -17.96 0.21
N TRP A 476 29.05 -17.25 -0.73
CA TRP A 476 30.33 -16.57 -0.56
C TRP A 476 30.44 -15.42 -1.57
N VAL A 477 31.32 -14.47 -1.31
CA VAL A 477 31.81 -13.48 -2.28
C VAL A 477 33.33 -13.43 -2.26
N SER A 478 33.97 -13.16 -3.40
CA SER A 478 35.40 -12.98 -3.46
C SER A 478 35.82 -11.70 -2.74
N CYS A 479 36.91 -11.74 -1.97
CA CYS A 479 37.45 -10.53 -1.35
C CYS A 479 37.95 -9.51 -2.37
N ASP A 480 38.43 -9.97 -3.52
CA ASP A 480 39.03 -9.12 -4.58
C ASP A 480 38.00 -8.66 -5.63
N HIS A 481 36.81 -9.30 -5.67
CA HIS A 481 35.73 -9.07 -6.63
C HIS A 481 34.40 -8.94 -5.91
N CYS A 482 34.31 -7.97 -5.03
CA CYS A 482 33.10 -7.59 -4.30
C CYS A 482 33.07 -6.11 -4.02
N HIS A 483 31.91 -5.63 -3.63
CA HIS A 483 31.72 -4.24 -3.19
C HIS A 483 31.27 -4.24 -1.75
N LYS A 484 31.83 -3.30 -0.98
CA LYS A 484 31.31 -2.98 0.33
C LYS A 484 29.94 -2.30 0.15
N ALA A 485 28.94 -2.69 0.92
CA ALA A 485 27.56 -2.25 0.80
C ALA A 485 26.95 -1.93 2.17
N GLU A 486 26.05 -0.97 2.20
CA GLU A 486 25.12 -0.74 3.29
C GLU A 486 23.89 -1.62 3.09
N VAL A 487 23.46 -2.31 4.13
CA VAL A 487 22.23 -3.12 4.12
C VAL A 487 21.32 -2.70 5.25
N ARG A 488 20.09 -2.31 4.89
CA ARG A 488 19.05 -1.86 5.82
C ARG A 488 18.09 -3.01 6.09
N LEU A 489 18.04 -3.44 7.33
CA LEU A 489 17.13 -4.48 7.81
C LEU A 489 15.94 -3.82 8.50
N TYR A 490 14.74 -4.10 8.01
CA TYR A 490 13.51 -3.54 8.56
C TYR A 490 12.73 -4.61 9.32
N ASP A 491 12.23 -4.23 10.49
CA ASP A 491 11.30 -5.01 11.30
C ASP A 491 9.95 -4.28 11.42
N ARG A 492 9.02 -4.79 12.23
CA ARG A 492 7.73 -4.16 12.53
C ARG A 492 7.95 -2.77 13.12
N LEU A 493 7.20 -1.79 12.65
CA LEU A 493 7.27 -0.41 13.18
C LEU A 493 6.68 -0.32 14.60
N PHE A 494 5.75 -1.22 14.95
CA PHE A 494 5.10 -1.27 16.26
C PHE A 494 5.37 -2.61 16.96
N ASN A 495 5.49 -2.57 18.29
CA ASN A 495 5.71 -3.74 19.14
C ASN A 495 4.41 -4.47 19.53
N VAL A 496 3.23 -3.89 19.26
CA VAL A 496 1.94 -4.47 19.62
C VAL A 496 1.16 -4.90 18.39
N GLU A 497 0.39 -5.96 18.53
CA GLU A 497 -0.36 -6.55 17.41
C GLU A 497 -1.42 -5.59 16.84
N ASN A 498 -2.15 -4.86 17.70
CA ASN A 498 -3.16 -3.91 17.29
C ASN A 498 -2.94 -2.51 17.88
N PRO A 499 -2.01 -1.71 17.32
CA PRO A 499 -1.69 -0.38 17.84
C PRO A 499 -2.85 0.62 17.65
N ALA A 500 -3.85 0.29 16.82
CA ALA A 500 -5.01 1.15 16.61
C ALA A 500 -6.03 1.05 17.74
N ALA A 501 -6.09 -0.09 18.44
CA ALA A 501 -7.00 -0.37 19.54
C ALA A 501 -6.34 -0.22 20.92
N ASP A 502 -5.05 0.03 21.01
CA ASP A 502 -4.34 0.26 22.26
C ASP A 502 -4.67 1.65 22.83
N GLU A 503 -4.91 1.73 24.14
CA GLU A 503 -5.28 2.98 24.81
C GLU A 503 -4.09 3.93 25.08
N ARG A 504 -2.86 3.40 25.02
CA ARG A 504 -1.63 4.20 25.17
C ARG A 504 -1.41 5.12 23.96
N ASP A 505 -0.58 6.14 24.13
CA ASP A 505 -0.14 6.92 22.99
C ASP A 505 0.60 5.99 21.99
N PHE A 506 0.20 6.06 20.72
CA PHE A 506 0.78 5.16 19.69
C PHE A 506 2.30 5.33 19.54
N ARG A 507 2.85 6.47 19.96
CA ARG A 507 4.31 6.75 19.95
C ARG A 507 5.07 5.86 20.94
N GLU A 508 4.42 5.51 22.07
CA GLU A 508 4.98 4.59 23.07
C GLU A 508 5.02 3.14 22.60
N LEU A 509 4.27 2.83 21.53
CA LEU A 509 4.16 1.50 20.96
C LEU A 509 5.16 1.24 19.85
N LEU A 510 5.96 2.26 19.48
CA LEU A 510 6.96 2.15 18.42
C LEU A 510 8.07 1.16 18.80
N ASN A 511 8.53 0.41 17.81
CA ASN A 511 9.66 -0.48 17.94
C ASN A 511 10.97 0.30 17.68
N PRO A 512 11.82 0.52 18.69
CA PRO A 512 13.08 1.23 18.53
C PRO A 512 14.05 0.50 17.59
N ASP A 513 13.92 -0.84 17.48
CA ASP A 513 14.77 -1.71 16.65
C ASP A 513 14.13 -1.98 15.27
N SER A 514 13.17 -1.14 14.85
CA SER A 514 12.48 -1.30 13.56
C SER A 514 13.38 -1.12 12.34
N LEU A 515 14.56 -0.53 12.50
CA LEU A 515 15.59 -0.36 11.48
C LEU A 515 16.95 -0.69 12.07
N THR A 516 17.66 -1.64 11.46
CA THR A 516 19.07 -1.92 11.71
C THR A 516 19.87 -1.66 10.44
N VAL A 517 20.90 -0.83 10.52
CA VAL A 517 21.79 -0.52 9.39
C VAL A 517 23.09 -1.30 9.57
N LEU A 518 23.46 -2.09 8.57
CA LEU A 518 24.72 -2.81 8.49
C LEU A 518 25.62 -2.14 7.45
N GLU A 519 26.78 -1.64 7.86
CA GLU A 519 27.69 -0.87 7.00
C GLU A 519 28.82 -1.70 6.40
N ASP A 520 29.09 -2.89 6.96
CA ASP A 520 30.23 -3.74 6.63
C ASP A 520 29.79 -5.03 5.91
N CYS A 521 28.80 -4.91 5.00
CA CYS A 521 28.38 -6.02 4.17
C CYS A 521 29.19 -6.06 2.86
N TYR A 522 29.29 -7.24 2.25
CA TYR A 522 29.92 -7.41 0.96
C TYR A 522 28.97 -8.09 -0.04
N VAL A 523 28.88 -7.54 -1.24
CA VAL A 523 28.04 -8.05 -2.32
C VAL A 523 28.89 -8.33 -3.56
N GLU A 524 28.51 -9.30 -4.38
CA GLU A 524 29.15 -9.57 -5.66
C GLU A 524 28.97 -8.40 -6.65
N ASP A 525 29.86 -8.28 -7.63
CA ASP A 525 29.87 -7.23 -8.64
C ASP A 525 28.50 -7.07 -9.33
N PHE A 526 27.87 -8.18 -9.71
CA PHE A 526 26.61 -8.17 -10.43
C PHE A 526 25.47 -7.50 -9.65
N ALA A 527 25.45 -7.63 -8.32
CA ALA A 527 24.43 -7.00 -7.47
C ALA A 527 24.45 -5.47 -7.60
N THR A 528 25.62 -4.85 -7.80
CA THR A 528 25.77 -3.40 -7.91
C THR A 528 25.30 -2.83 -9.26
N THR A 529 25.10 -3.70 -10.26
CA THR A 529 24.53 -3.29 -11.55
C THR A 529 23.01 -3.12 -11.51
N ARG A 530 22.38 -3.53 -10.44
CA ARG A 530 20.92 -3.49 -10.26
C ARG A 530 20.45 -2.13 -9.79
N LYS A 531 19.21 -1.79 -10.14
CA LYS A 531 18.60 -0.48 -9.86
C LYS A 531 17.46 -0.60 -8.86
N ALA A 532 17.12 0.51 -8.20
CA ALA A 532 15.94 0.61 -7.37
C ALA A 532 14.68 0.14 -8.12
N GLY A 533 13.87 -0.70 -7.47
CA GLY A 533 12.70 -1.35 -8.07
C GLY A 533 12.98 -2.71 -8.72
N GLU A 534 14.23 -3.12 -8.87
CA GLU A 534 14.58 -4.49 -9.23
C GLU A 534 14.68 -5.37 -7.98
N PHE A 535 14.29 -6.63 -8.12
CA PHE A 535 14.19 -7.56 -7.00
C PHE A 535 15.36 -8.52 -6.96
N LEU A 536 16.00 -8.61 -5.81
CA LEU A 536 17.12 -9.51 -5.55
C LEU A 536 16.76 -10.53 -4.46
N GLN A 537 17.32 -11.72 -4.55
CA GLN A 537 17.40 -12.62 -3.43
C GLN A 537 18.88 -12.73 -3.02
N PHE A 538 19.24 -12.20 -1.86
CA PHE A 538 20.49 -12.55 -1.23
C PHE A 538 20.40 -14.00 -0.77
N GLN A 539 21.19 -14.83 -1.42
CA GLN A 539 21.09 -16.30 -1.32
C GLN A 539 21.15 -16.76 0.14
N ARG A 540 20.17 -17.57 0.55
CA ARG A 540 20.00 -18.10 1.91
C ARG A 540 19.59 -17.06 2.98
N ILE A 541 19.49 -15.76 2.65
CA ILE A 541 19.24 -14.66 3.60
C ILE A 541 17.81 -14.14 3.48
N GLY A 542 17.43 -13.63 2.32
CA GLY A 542 16.14 -12.98 2.11
C GLY A 542 16.01 -12.30 0.76
N TYR A 543 14.92 -11.53 0.60
CA TYR A 543 14.70 -10.71 -0.57
C TYR A 543 15.05 -9.26 -0.27
N PHE A 544 15.65 -8.60 -1.25
CA PHE A 544 16.19 -7.25 -1.14
C PHE A 544 15.92 -6.47 -2.43
N THR A 545 16.05 -5.16 -2.35
CA THR A 545 16.04 -4.25 -3.51
C THR A 545 17.12 -3.19 -3.30
N PRO A 546 17.81 -2.73 -4.35
CA PRO A 546 18.64 -1.53 -4.24
C PRO A 546 17.82 -0.32 -3.82
N ASP A 547 18.32 0.47 -2.88
CA ASP A 547 17.66 1.70 -2.42
C ASP A 547 17.94 2.87 -3.37
N LEU A 548 17.06 3.88 -3.32
CA LEU A 548 17.22 5.15 -4.02
C LEU A 548 18.46 5.95 -3.57
N ASP A 549 18.95 5.69 -2.37
CA ASP A 549 20.16 6.31 -1.81
C ASP A 549 21.46 5.70 -2.36
N THR A 550 21.37 4.66 -3.20
CA THR A 550 22.55 4.04 -3.85
C THR A 550 23.26 5.06 -4.74
N THR A 551 24.55 5.21 -4.50
CA THR A 551 25.45 6.05 -5.33
C THR A 551 26.63 5.22 -5.86
N THR A 552 27.38 5.79 -6.83
CA THR A 552 28.60 5.14 -7.32
C THR A 552 29.60 4.94 -6.18
N GLY A 553 29.92 3.68 -5.89
CA GLY A 553 30.86 3.29 -4.82
C GLY A 553 30.22 3.16 -3.43
N HIS A 554 28.91 3.43 -3.29
CA HIS A 554 28.15 3.20 -2.05
C HIS A 554 26.79 2.55 -2.36
N PRO A 555 26.77 1.25 -2.67
CA PRO A 555 25.52 0.53 -2.89
C PRO A 555 24.77 0.35 -1.56
N VAL A 556 23.46 0.63 -1.59
CA VAL A 556 22.54 0.50 -0.45
C VAL A 556 21.43 -0.46 -0.81
N PHE A 557 21.13 -1.43 0.06
CA PHE A 557 20.08 -2.42 -0.18
C PHE A 557 19.08 -2.46 0.97
N ASN A 558 17.81 -2.42 0.62
CA ASN A 558 16.69 -2.57 1.55
C ASN A 558 16.24 -4.03 1.62
N LYS A 559 16.13 -4.59 2.82
CA LYS A 559 15.49 -5.88 3.03
C LYS A 559 13.99 -5.79 2.83
N THR A 560 13.48 -6.54 1.88
CA THR A 560 12.04 -6.64 1.62
C THR A 560 11.38 -7.59 2.62
N VAL A 561 11.69 -8.89 2.56
CA VAL A 561 11.20 -9.93 3.46
C VAL A 561 12.24 -11.04 3.62
N GLY A 562 12.18 -11.80 4.72
CA GLY A 562 12.99 -13.01 4.91
C GLY A 562 12.50 -14.16 4.03
N LEU A 563 13.36 -15.21 3.87
CA LEU A 563 12.99 -16.43 3.14
C LEU A 563 11.91 -17.26 3.86
N LYS A 564 11.81 -17.13 5.17
CA LYS A 564 10.86 -17.86 6.03
C LYS A 564 10.15 -16.85 6.92
N ASP A 565 8.93 -17.19 7.30
CA ASP A 565 8.24 -16.46 8.35
C ASP A 565 8.92 -16.76 9.70
N THR A 566 9.61 -15.74 10.23
CA THR A 566 10.29 -15.82 11.51
C THR A 566 9.37 -15.43 12.68
N TRP A 567 8.35 -14.58 12.43
CA TRP A 567 7.41 -14.12 13.44
C TRP A 567 6.51 -15.24 13.97
N ALA A 568 6.05 -16.13 13.11
CA ALA A 568 5.28 -17.31 13.51
C ALA A 568 6.05 -18.26 14.45
N LYS A 569 7.38 -18.10 14.59
CA LYS A 569 8.21 -18.91 15.47
C LYS A 569 8.55 -18.24 16.80
N ILE A 570 8.51 -16.90 16.85
CA ILE A 570 8.84 -16.13 18.06
C ILE A 570 7.64 -16.12 19.02
N ASN A 571 6.42 -16.22 18.48
CA ASN A 571 5.17 -16.21 19.23
C ASN A 571 4.61 -17.62 19.52
N LYS A 572 5.40 -18.67 19.33
CA LYS A 572 5.17 -20.03 19.81
C LYS A 572 6.12 -20.35 20.96
#